data_f345f5b97b2cfe7a38027fd4a252ab35
#
_entry.id   f345f5b97b2cfe7a38027fd4a252ab35
#
_cell.length_a   1.000
_cell.length_b   1.000
_cell.length_c   1.000
_cell.angle_alpha   90.00
_cell.angle_beta   90.00
_cell.angle_gamma   90.00
#
_symmetry.space_group_name_H-M   'P 1'
#
loop_
_entity.id
_entity.type
_entity.pdbx_description
1 polymer ?
#
loop_
_entity_poly.entity_id
_entity_poly.type
_entity_poly.pdbx_seq_one_letter_code
_entity_poly.pdbx_strand_id
1 'polypeptide(L)'
;MPGSASLPVMIRLPVAVFIFISNLSFAAYAQERVVIGTQRLSENGALFLAAAQGYFKTEGIDLAMTAYDSDRTVAEMLASGATDFGLARFTPAAFDAAGKDLIRAIAAQAREKRDYEGSQLVASSIGFQKGLRKFDNLAGKTVAIDALGSTAHYQLLQIARIKHVDPARITVKALGTLDAIARAVGTDQVDAAIMPSLYARELLMANQARFLGWYSELDEQQLGALFVSKKMLETRRAAVEKFMHAYRRGAADYAAALLRKDRSSKRISDIKSKEAATTIARYVYPDRGTDAAATVELGAYYIDPQARLDVADVARQIAWYKSQGLIDKAVDTRTVVDASFVK
;
A
#
# COMPACT_ATOMS: atom_id res chain seq x y z
N MET A 1 -9.89 18.86 108.58
CA MET A 1 -10.82 18.22 107.61
C MET A 1 -10.53 18.87 106.30
N PRO A 2 -9.96 18.14 105.35
CA PRO A 2 -9.75 18.61 103.95
C PRO A 2 -10.73 17.94 103.02
N GLY A 3 -11.26 18.78 102.14
CA GLY A 3 -12.18 18.41 101.06
C GLY A 3 -11.46 17.82 99.85
N SER A 4 -12.12 16.81 99.35
CA SER A 4 -11.71 16.06 98.18
C SER A 4 -12.10 16.76 96.87
N ALA A 5 -11.12 17.13 96.07
CA ALA A 5 -11.35 17.66 94.74
C ALA A 5 -11.46 16.48 93.73
N SER A 6 -12.59 16.36 93.04
CA SER A 6 -12.84 15.44 91.93
C SER A 6 -12.35 16.03 90.66
N LEU A 7 -11.48 15.27 89.90
CA LEU A 7 -11.01 15.57 88.57
C LEU A 7 -12.04 15.10 87.52
N PRO A 8 -12.24 15.85 86.42
CA PRO A 8 -13.15 15.46 85.36
C PRO A 8 -12.52 14.39 84.43
N VAL A 9 -13.29 13.38 84.15
CA VAL A 9 -12.94 12.30 83.14
C VAL A 9 -13.08 12.89 81.75
N MET A 10 -11.96 13.01 81.01
CA MET A 10 -11.97 13.33 79.57
C MET A 10 -12.32 12.06 78.78
N ILE A 11 -13.48 12.07 78.14
CA ILE A 11 -13.92 11.09 77.17
C ILE A 11 -13.19 11.38 75.83
N ARG A 12 -12.28 10.47 75.42
CA ARG A 12 -11.64 10.51 74.09
C ARG A 12 -12.55 9.80 73.10
N LEU A 13 -13.18 10.53 72.16
CA LEU A 13 -13.83 9.93 71.02
C LEU A 13 -12.77 9.42 70.01
N PRO A 14 -12.89 8.20 69.46
CA PRO A 14 -12.01 7.78 68.38
C PRO A 14 -12.45 8.47 67.05
N VAL A 15 -11.51 9.18 66.42
CA VAL A 15 -11.67 9.66 65.06
C VAL A 15 -11.52 8.49 64.10
N ALA A 16 -12.63 8.00 63.55
CA ALA A 16 -12.62 7.02 62.48
C ALA A 16 -12.22 7.68 61.18
N VAL A 17 -10.98 7.47 60.71
CA VAL A 17 -10.52 7.88 59.40
C VAL A 17 -11.10 6.93 58.36
N PHE A 18 -12.13 7.38 57.65
CA PHE A 18 -12.66 6.67 56.47
C PHE A 18 -11.70 6.90 55.31
N ILE A 19 -10.84 5.93 55.03
CA ILE A 19 -10.05 5.90 53.77
C ILE A 19 -10.98 5.52 52.63
N PHE A 20 -11.39 6.50 51.82
CA PHE A 20 -12.11 6.29 50.59
C PHE A 20 -11.10 5.77 49.56
N ILE A 21 -10.97 4.46 49.40
CA ILE A 21 -10.23 3.82 48.30
C ILE A 21 -11.09 3.99 47.08
N SER A 22 -10.82 5.04 46.29
CA SER A 22 -11.36 5.18 44.93
C SER A 22 -10.79 4.03 44.07
N ASN A 23 -11.53 2.99 43.87
CA ASN A 23 -11.24 1.98 42.87
C ASN A 23 -11.36 2.66 41.49
N LEU A 24 -10.27 3.26 40.98
CA LEU A 24 -10.14 3.52 39.56
C LEU A 24 -10.05 2.16 38.87
N SER A 25 -11.21 1.62 38.52
CA SER A 25 -11.27 0.52 37.56
C SER A 25 -10.74 1.05 36.24
N PHE A 26 -9.44 0.81 35.95
CA PHE A 26 -8.93 0.85 34.59
C PHE A 26 -9.68 -0.27 33.85
N ALA A 27 -10.77 0.09 33.19
CA ALA A 27 -11.35 -0.77 32.20
C ALA A 27 -10.25 -0.99 31.16
N ALA A 28 -9.60 -2.13 31.19
CA ALA A 28 -8.75 -2.58 30.09
C ALA A 28 -9.68 -2.66 28.89
N TYR A 29 -9.68 -1.62 28.04
CA TYR A 29 -10.38 -1.67 26.78
C TYR A 29 -9.78 -2.84 25.99
N ALA A 30 -10.55 -3.91 25.87
CA ALA A 30 -10.16 -5.04 25.04
C ALA A 30 -9.90 -4.50 23.64
N GLN A 31 -8.68 -4.74 23.15
CA GLN A 31 -8.31 -4.30 21.81
C GLN A 31 -9.23 -4.97 20.80
N GLU A 32 -9.74 -4.18 19.86
CA GLU A 32 -10.62 -4.66 18.81
C GLU A 32 -9.81 -5.38 17.75
N ARG A 33 -10.04 -6.69 17.59
CA ARG A 33 -9.34 -7.49 16.59
C ARG A 33 -9.77 -7.10 15.19
N VAL A 34 -8.79 -6.82 14.33
CA VAL A 34 -8.96 -6.44 12.93
C VAL A 34 -7.96 -7.23 12.08
N VAL A 35 -8.44 -7.79 10.97
CA VAL A 35 -7.62 -8.55 10.03
C VAL A 35 -7.46 -7.77 8.73
N ILE A 36 -6.21 -7.58 8.28
CA ILE A 36 -5.92 -7.01 6.97
C ILE A 36 -5.22 -8.02 6.06
N GLY A 37 -5.71 -8.15 4.83
CA GLY A 37 -5.02 -8.84 3.74
C GLY A 37 -4.10 -7.88 2.98
N THR A 38 -2.88 -8.33 2.65
CA THR A 38 -1.94 -7.52 1.88
C THR A 38 -0.90 -8.41 1.20
N GLN A 39 -0.09 -7.84 0.31
CA GLN A 39 1.10 -8.49 -0.22
C GLN A 39 2.34 -8.01 0.51
N ARG A 40 3.41 -8.81 0.50
CA ARG A 40 4.73 -8.43 1.03
C ARG A 40 5.49 -7.57 0.02
N LEU A 41 5.01 -6.36 -0.24
CA LEU A 41 5.59 -5.42 -1.19
C LEU A 41 5.97 -4.11 -0.50
N SER A 42 7.06 -3.49 -0.92
CA SER A 42 7.56 -2.23 -0.34
C SER A 42 6.60 -1.06 -0.50
N GLU A 43 5.72 -1.10 -1.49
CA GLU A 43 4.64 -0.12 -1.70
C GLU A 43 3.57 -0.14 -0.59
N ASN A 44 3.56 -1.18 0.25
CA ASN A 44 2.72 -1.27 1.46
C ASN A 44 3.43 -0.73 2.72
N GLY A 45 4.55 -0.05 2.54
CA GLY A 45 5.41 0.42 3.62
C GLY A 45 4.72 1.32 4.66
N ALA A 46 3.71 2.08 4.28
CA ALA A 46 2.92 2.88 5.22
C ALA A 46 2.20 2.00 6.27
N LEU A 47 1.60 0.89 5.84
CA LEU A 47 0.97 -0.09 6.73
C LEU A 47 2.00 -0.72 7.67
N PHE A 48 3.14 -1.14 7.12
CA PHE A 48 4.20 -1.81 7.88
C PHE A 48 4.82 -0.88 8.93
N LEU A 49 5.05 0.40 8.59
CA LEU A 49 5.52 1.39 9.55
C LEU A 49 4.46 1.66 10.63
N ALA A 50 3.19 1.83 10.26
CA ALA A 50 2.11 2.02 11.24
C ALA A 50 2.03 0.86 12.25
N ALA A 51 2.16 -0.38 11.77
CA ALA A 51 2.15 -1.57 12.60
C ALA A 51 3.39 -1.63 13.53
N ALA A 52 4.60 -1.41 12.97
CA ALA A 52 5.85 -1.46 13.72
C ALA A 52 5.94 -0.35 14.80
N GLN A 53 5.38 0.85 14.52
CA GLN A 53 5.31 1.96 15.47
C GLN A 53 4.19 1.80 16.51
N GLY A 54 3.41 0.72 16.44
CA GLY A 54 2.33 0.45 17.37
C GLY A 54 1.13 1.39 17.24
N TYR A 55 0.96 2.08 16.11
CA TYR A 55 -0.13 3.05 15.94
C TYR A 55 -1.50 2.39 16.01
N PHE A 56 -1.67 1.18 15.46
CA PHE A 56 -2.91 0.42 15.59
C PHE A 56 -3.21 0.10 17.06
N LYS A 57 -2.20 -0.33 17.81
CA LYS A 57 -2.35 -0.61 19.23
C LYS A 57 -2.76 0.62 20.04
N THR A 58 -2.19 1.80 19.70
CA THR A 58 -2.54 3.07 20.32
C THR A 58 -4.01 3.45 20.09
N GLU A 59 -4.55 3.09 18.91
CA GLU A 59 -5.96 3.28 18.57
C GLU A 59 -6.88 2.16 19.14
N GLY A 60 -6.34 1.25 19.94
CA GLY A 60 -7.09 0.13 20.53
C GLY A 60 -7.40 -1.00 19.55
N ILE A 61 -6.60 -1.14 18.48
CA ILE A 61 -6.73 -2.21 17.49
C ILE A 61 -5.65 -3.26 17.70
N ASP A 62 -6.07 -4.53 17.81
CA ASP A 62 -5.24 -5.71 17.68
C ASP A 62 -5.20 -6.13 16.22
N LEU A 63 -4.13 -5.72 15.52
CA LEU A 63 -3.98 -5.91 14.07
C LEU A 63 -3.36 -7.27 13.75
N ALA A 64 -4.11 -8.11 13.02
CA ALA A 64 -3.59 -9.30 12.36
C ALA A 64 -3.38 -9.03 10.86
N MET A 65 -2.18 -9.33 10.34
CA MET A 65 -1.86 -9.19 8.93
C MET A 65 -1.72 -10.56 8.26
N THR A 66 -2.44 -10.78 7.16
CA THR A 66 -2.33 -11.98 6.32
C THR A 66 -1.70 -11.61 4.99
N ALA A 67 -0.58 -12.26 4.65
CA ALA A 67 0.07 -12.07 3.37
C ALA A 67 -0.56 -13.00 2.31
N TYR A 68 -0.83 -12.44 1.13
CA TYR A 68 -1.32 -13.16 -0.05
C TYR A 68 -0.37 -12.92 -1.24
N ASP A 69 -0.45 -13.80 -2.22
CA ASP A 69 0.48 -13.81 -3.36
C ASP A 69 0.08 -12.85 -4.50
N SER A 70 -1.17 -12.32 -4.46
CA SER A 70 -1.66 -11.40 -5.51
C SER A 70 -2.70 -10.41 -4.99
N ASP A 71 -2.78 -9.25 -5.66
CA ASP A 71 -3.82 -8.24 -5.42
C ASP A 71 -5.23 -8.80 -5.65
N ARG A 72 -5.37 -9.70 -6.62
CA ARG A 72 -6.61 -10.41 -6.88
C ARG A 72 -7.05 -11.21 -5.66
N THR A 73 -6.16 -12.00 -5.07
CA THR A 73 -6.45 -12.81 -3.88
C THR A 73 -6.80 -11.93 -2.68
N VAL A 74 -6.09 -10.80 -2.49
CA VAL A 74 -6.43 -9.82 -1.44
C VAL A 74 -7.88 -9.34 -1.61
N ALA A 75 -8.29 -8.95 -2.83
CA ALA A 75 -9.64 -8.47 -3.10
C ALA A 75 -10.70 -9.57 -2.89
N GLU A 76 -10.42 -10.80 -3.31
CA GLU A 76 -11.31 -11.97 -3.14
C GLU A 76 -11.49 -12.33 -1.65
N MET A 77 -10.41 -12.32 -0.86
CA MET A 77 -10.47 -12.61 0.58
C MET A 77 -11.20 -11.52 1.35
N LEU A 78 -11.01 -10.26 0.97
CA LEU A 78 -11.78 -9.15 1.53
C LEU A 78 -13.26 -9.25 1.17
N ALA A 79 -13.59 -9.52 -0.09
CA ALA A 79 -14.97 -9.67 -0.55
C ALA A 79 -15.72 -10.84 0.09
N SER A 80 -14.99 -11.93 0.42
CA SER A 80 -15.56 -13.09 1.13
C SER A 80 -15.76 -12.84 2.63
N GLY A 81 -15.19 -11.76 3.18
CA GLY A 81 -15.20 -11.46 4.62
C GLY A 81 -14.14 -12.22 5.42
N ALA A 82 -13.18 -12.88 4.78
CA ALA A 82 -12.05 -13.52 5.45
C ALA A 82 -11.09 -12.48 6.07
N THR A 83 -11.08 -11.26 5.54
CA THR A 83 -10.39 -10.10 6.10
C THR A 83 -11.35 -8.91 6.24
N ASP A 84 -11.05 -7.99 7.17
CA ASP A 84 -11.81 -6.76 7.39
C ASP A 84 -11.37 -5.65 6.44
N PHE A 85 -10.06 -5.62 6.15
CA PHE A 85 -9.41 -4.68 5.24
C PHE A 85 -8.56 -5.43 4.21
N GLY A 86 -8.27 -4.75 3.10
CA GLY A 86 -7.34 -5.20 2.08
C GLY A 86 -6.51 -4.02 1.56
N LEU A 87 -5.19 -4.17 1.52
CA LEU A 87 -4.31 -3.19 0.88
C LEU A 87 -3.79 -3.80 -0.43
N ALA A 88 -4.32 -3.33 -1.55
CA ALA A 88 -4.12 -3.93 -2.86
C ALA A 88 -4.17 -2.91 -3.98
N ARG A 89 -3.59 -3.26 -5.13
CA ARG A 89 -3.72 -2.51 -6.37
C ARG A 89 -5.12 -2.66 -6.96
N PHE A 90 -5.50 -1.71 -7.81
CA PHE A 90 -6.73 -1.81 -8.59
C PHE A 90 -6.62 -2.93 -9.63
N THR A 91 -7.56 -3.87 -9.56
CA THR A 91 -7.66 -5.03 -10.46
C THR A 91 -9.13 -5.23 -10.84
N PRO A 92 -9.43 -6.01 -11.89
CA PRO A 92 -10.81 -6.39 -12.19
C PRO A 92 -11.53 -6.98 -10.97
N ALA A 93 -10.86 -7.86 -10.21
CA ALA A 93 -11.47 -8.47 -9.00
C ALA A 93 -11.84 -7.43 -7.94
N ALA A 94 -11.02 -6.40 -7.71
CA ALA A 94 -11.32 -5.33 -6.77
C ALA A 94 -12.50 -4.47 -7.25
N PHE A 95 -12.53 -4.11 -8.54
CA PHE A 95 -13.63 -3.34 -9.13
C PHE A 95 -14.95 -4.13 -9.14
N ASP A 96 -14.92 -5.42 -9.49
CA ASP A 96 -16.11 -6.28 -9.49
C ASP A 96 -16.66 -6.50 -8.08
N ALA A 97 -15.77 -6.70 -7.09
CA ALA A 97 -16.18 -6.80 -5.69
C ALA A 97 -16.83 -5.49 -5.20
N ALA A 98 -16.26 -4.34 -5.57
CA ALA A 98 -16.84 -3.03 -5.25
C ALA A 98 -18.16 -2.79 -6.01
N GLY A 99 -18.26 -3.18 -7.27
CA GLY A 99 -19.50 -3.13 -8.05
C GLY A 99 -20.64 -3.95 -7.45
N LYS A 100 -20.31 -5.06 -6.78
CA LYS A 100 -21.24 -5.91 -6.03
C LYS A 100 -21.55 -5.41 -4.60
N ASP A 101 -21.11 -4.22 -4.26
CA ASP A 101 -21.26 -3.59 -2.94
C ASP A 101 -20.59 -4.37 -1.78
N LEU A 102 -19.54 -5.15 -2.05
CA LEU A 102 -18.87 -5.97 -1.04
C LEU A 102 -17.72 -5.22 -0.35
N ILE A 103 -17.05 -4.31 -1.06
CA ILE A 103 -15.89 -3.56 -0.57
C ILE A 103 -15.94 -2.10 -1.02
N ARG A 104 -15.19 -1.23 -0.32
CA ARG A 104 -14.99 0.19 -0.66
C ARG A 104 -13.52 0.59 -0.50
N ALA A 105 -13.01 1.39 -1.43
CA ALA A 105 -11.74 2.08 -1.29
C ALA A 105 -11.90 3.30 -0.38
N ILE A 106 -11.07 3.43 0.66
CA ILE A 106 -11.16 4.48 1.68
C ILE A 106 -9.90 5.32 1.83
N ALA A 107 -8.76 4.86 1.31
CA ALA A 107 -7.50 5.60 1.32
C ALA A 107 -6.59 5.16 0.19
N ALA A 108 -5.58 5.98 -0.12
CA ALA A 108 -4.56 5.62 -1.10
C ALA A 108 -3.58 4.58 -0.55
N GLN A 109 -3.17 3.67 -1.44
CA GLN A 109 -1.91 2.94 -1.38
C GLN A 109 -0.82 3.78 -2.07
N ALA A 110 0.14 3.14 -2.71
CA ALA A 110 1.17 3.79 -3.50
C ALA A 110 0.63 4.39 -4.83
N ARG A 111 1.42 5.28 -5.42
CA ARG A 111 1.08 6.01 -6.62
C ARG A 111 2.31 6.16 -7.53
N GLU A 112 2.11 6.05 -8.84
CA GLU A 112 3.05 6.59 -9.82
C GLU A 112 3.02 8.10 -9.75
N LYS A 113 4.15 8.70 -9.43
CA LYS A 113 4.29 10.14 -9.27
C LYS A 113 5.55 10.61 -9.96
N ARG A 114 5.44 11.66 -10.77
CA ARG A 114 6.60 12.28 -11.44
C ARG A 114 7.71 12.57 -10.43
N ASP A 115 8.93 12.32 -10.84
CA ASP A 115 10.15 12.47 -10.05
C ASP A 115 10.33 11.47 -8.91
N TYR A 116 9.48 10.44 -8.81
CA TYR A 116 9.67 9.32 -7.91
C TYR A 116 9.84 8.01 -8.69
N GLU A 117 10.64 7.11 -8.13
CA GLU A 117 10.74 5.77 -8.70
C GLU A 117 9.42 5.02 -8.58
N GLY A 118 9.12 4.21 -9.58
CA GLY A 118 7.90 3.44 -9.67
C GLY A 118 8.06 2.30 -10.66
N SER A 119 7.05 2.11 -11.50
CA SER A 119 7.12 1.19 -12.63
C SER A 119 7.97 1.78 -13.74
N GLN A 120 8.74 0.92 -14.38
CA GLN A 120 9.61 1.30 -15.50
C GLN A 120 9.43 0.35 -16.67
N LEU A 121 9.61 0.87 -17.87
CA LEU A 121 9.81 0.07 -19.06
C LEU A 121 11.28 -0.29 -19.18
N VAL A 122 11.59 -1.57 -19.28
CA VAL A 122 12.93 -2.06 -19.57
C VAL A 122 12.92 -2.87 -20.86
N ALA A 123 13.98 -2.75 -21.66
CA ALA A 123 14.23 -3.61 -22.81
C ALA A 123 15.19 -4.73 -22.42
N SER A 124 14.95 -5.94 -22.93
CA SER A 124 15.96 -7.00 -22.93
C SER A 124 17.16 -6.61 -23.82
N SER A 125 18.27 -7.31 -23.71
CA SER A 125 19.45 -7.03 -24.54
C SER A 125 19.14 -7.16 -26.03
N ILE A 126 18.42 -8.21 -26.44
CA ILE A 126 17.98 -8.40 -27.83
C ILE A 126 16.95 -7.35 -28.24
N GLY A 127 15.94 -7.05 -27.39
CA GLY A 127 14.96 -6.02 -27.67
C GLY A 127 15.60 -4.68 -27.94
N PHE A 128 16.61 -4.30 -27.14
CA PHE A 128 17.36 -3.08 -27.31
C PHE A 128 18.19 -3.09 -28.62
N GLN A 129 18.86 -4.18 -28.95
CA GLN A 129 19.58 -4.34 -30.24
C GLN A 129 18.65 -4.25 -31.44
N LYS A 130 17.42 -4.78 -31.34
CA LYS A 130 16.37 -4.70 -32.36
C LYS A 130 15.67 -3.33 -32.40
N GLY A 131 16.25 -2.29 -31.82
CA GLY A 131 15.80 -0.90 -31.94
C GLY A 131 14.79 -0.44 -30.89
N LEU A 132 14.50 -1.21 -29.84
CA LEU A 132 13.65 -0.76 -28.73
C LEU A 132 14.49 0.15 -27.80
N ARG A 133 14.47 1.46 -28.07
CA ARG A 133 15.29 2.47 -27.39
C ARG A 133 14.49 3.40 -26.48
N LYS A 134 13.19 3.51 -26.70
CA LYS A 134 12.26 4.41 -26.01
C LYS A 134 10.83 3.89 -26.11
N PHE A 135 9.91 4.50 -25.39
CA PHE A 135 8.48 4.14 -25.40
C PHE A 135 7.83 4.07 -26.79
N ASP A 136 8.24 4.95 -27.71
CA ASP A 136 7.68 5.02 -29.07
C ASP A 136 8.02 3.78 -29.94
N ASN A 137 8.98 2.97 -29.54
CA ASN A 137 9.47 1.84 -30.35
C ASN A 137 8.80 0.49 -29.99
N LEU A 138 7.63 0.49 -29.37
CA LEU A 138 6.93 -0.73 -28.90
C LEU A 138 6.23 -1.50 -30.04
N ALA A 139 5.97 -0.86 -31.19
CA ALA A 139 5.33 -1.56 -32.31
C ALA A 139 6.15 -2.76 -32.80
N GLY A 140 5.52 -3.91 -32.92
CA GLY A 140 6.15 -5.19 -33.31
C GLY A 140 6.98 -5.85 -32.21
N LYS A 141 6.87 -5.39 -30.94
CA LYS A 141 7.62 -5.95 -29.81
C LYS A 141 6.76 -6.85 -28.95
N THR A 142 7.41 -7.85 -28.33
CA THR A 142 6.83 -8.70 -27.31
C THR A 142 7.10 -8.10 -25.92
N VAL A 143 6.06 -7.71 -25.20
CA VAL A 143 6.16 -7.10 -23.88
C VAL A 143 5.57 -8.01 -22.81
N ALA A 144 6.38 -8.35 -21.81
CA ALA A 144 5.94 -9.14 -20.66
C ALA A 144 5.21 -8.28 -19.62
N ILE A 145 4.13 -8.86 -19.09
CA ILE A 145 3.36 -8.37 -17.96
C ILE A 145 3.04 -9.55 -17.03
N ASP A 146 2.56 -9.25 -15.81
CA ASP A 146 2.10 -10.28 -14.86
C ASP A 146 0.78 -10.93 -15.32
N ALA A 147 -0.27 -10.12 -15.56
CA ALA A 147 -1.58 -10.61 -15.97
C ALA A 147 -2.33 -9.60 -16.85
N LEU A 148 -3.28 -10.09 -17.64
CA LEU A 148 -4.26 -9.23 -18.30
C LEU A 148 -5.14 -8.56 -17.24
N GLY A 149 -5.35 -7.24 -17.38
CA GLY A 149 -6.04 -6.44 -16.38
C GLY A 149 -5.20 -6.03 -15.17
N SER A 150 -3.90 -6.37 -15.14
CA SER A 150 -2.98 -5.88 -14.12
C SER A 150 -2.61 -4.42 -14.31
N THR A 151 -1.93 -3.85 -13.31
CA THR A 151 -1.33 -2.51 -13.40
C THR A 151 -0.38 -2.39 -14.59
N ALA A 152 0.48 -3.39 -14.83
CA ALA A 152 1.41 -3.37 -15.96
C ALA A 152 0.68 -3.43 -17.32
N HIS A 153 -0.45 -4.16 -17.40
CA HIS A 153 -1.29 -4.16 -18.60
C HIS A 153 -1.91 -2.78 -18.88
N TYR A 154 -2.49 -2.16 -17.84
CA TYR A 154 -3.01 -0.79 -17.92
C TYR A 154 -1.92 0.18 -18.39
N GLN A 155 -0.75 0.17 -17.74
CA GLN A 155 0.38 1.04 -18.05
C GLN A 155 0.86 0.84 -19.49
N LEU A 156 0.99 -0.39 -19.96
CA LEU A 156 1.38 -0.68 -21.34
C LEU A 156 0.44 -0.03 -22.36
N LEU A 157 -0.87 -0.17 -22.16
CA LEU A 157 -1.85 0.40 -23.08
C LEU A 157 -1.96 1.94 -22.95
N GLN A 158 -1.71 2.50 -21.76
CA GLN A 158 -1.58 3.95 -21.62
C GLN A 158 -0.32 4.48 -22.32
N ILE A 159 0.81 3.79 -22.23
CA ILE A 159 2.02 4.13 -23.01
C ILE A 159 1.71 4.11 -24.51
N ALA A 160 1.08 3.04 -24.99
CA ALA A 160 0.72 2.91 -26.40
C ALA A 160 -0.18 4.07 -26.85
N ARG A 161 -1.20 4.43 -26.06
CA ARG A 161 -2.11 5.56 -26.32
C ARG A 161 -1.36 6.90 -26.36
N ILE A 162 -0.53 7.19 -25.35
CA ILE A 162 0.20 8.47 -25.22
C ILE A 162 1.25 8.62 -26.32
N LYS A 163 1.89 7.51 -26.71
CA LYS A 163 2.92 7.49 -27.76
C LYS A 163 2.40 7.20 -29.15
N HIS A 164 1.07 7.14 -29.32
CA HIS A 164 0.41 6.87 -30.60
C HIS A 164 0.90 5.56 -31.25
N VAL A 165 1.22 4.55 -30.44
CA VAL A 165 1.54 3.20 -30.90
C VAL A 165 0.26 2.38 -30.99
N ASP A 166 0.01 1.76 -32.13
CA ASP A 166 -1.13 0.85 -32.27
C ASP A 166 -0.99 -0.36 -31.33
N PRO A 167 -1.89 -0.54 -30.34
CA PRO A 167 -1.82 -1.66 -29.42
C PRO A 167 -1.86 -3.03 -30.07
N ALA A 168 -2.55 -3.16 -31.22
CA ALA A 168 -2.63 -4.43 -31.96
C ALA A 168 -1.27 -4.87 -32.53
N ARG A 169 -0.30 -3.96 -32.60
CA ARG A 169 1.08 -4.25 -33.00
C ARG A 169 1.99 -4.62 -31.83
N ILE A 170 1.49 -4.70 -30.61
CA ILE A 170 2.26 -5.10 -29.42
C ILE A 170 1.82 -6.53 -29.02
N THR A 171 2.77 -7.46 -29.00
CA THR A 171 2.49 -8.82 -28.49
C THR A 171 2.60 -8.79 -26.96
N VAL A 172 1.48 -8.93 -26.26
CA VAL A 172 1.46 -8.99 -24.79
C VAL A 172 1.65 -10.44 -24.32
N LYS A 173 2.60 -10.66 -23.42
CA LYS A 173 2.88 -11.97 -22.83
C LYS A 173 2.68 -11.93 -21.31
N ALA A 174 1.59 -12.52 -20.82
CA ALA A 174 1.31 -12.68 -19.40
C ALA A 174 2.12 -13.84 -18.82
N LEU A 175 2.96 -13.59 -17.80
CA LEU A 175 3.90 -14.56 -17.24
C LEU A 175 3.63 -14.92 -15.77
N GLY A 176 2.61 -14.34 -15.17
CA GLY A 176 2.10 -14.65 -13.81
C GLY A 176 2.85 -13.96 -12.69
N THR A 177 4.18 -14.06 -12.64
CA THR A 177 4.98 -13.52 -11.53
C THR A 177 6.08 -12.55 -11.99
N LEU A 178 6.46 -11.62 -11.12
CA LEU A 178 7.56 -10.69 -11.40
C LEU A 178 8.90 -11.42 -11.62
N ASP A 179 9.14 -12.53 -10.93
CA ASP A 179 10.34 -13.36 -11.13
C ASP A 179 10.35 -14.02 -12.51
N ALA A 180 9.19 -14.50 -13.01
CA ALA A 180 9.09 -15.06 -14.34
C ALA A 180 9.32 -13.98 -15.41
N ILE A 181 8.81 -12.77 -15.19
CA ILE A 181 9.06 -11.61 -16.07
C ILE A 181 10.54 -11.24 -16.07
N ALA A 182 11.16 -11.13 -14.89
CA ALA A 182 12.59 -10.83 -14.78
C ALA A 182 13.46 -11.87 -15.51
N ARG A 183 13.18 -13.16 -15.33
CA ARG A 183 13.87 -14.22 -16.07
C ARG A 183 13.67 -14.10 -17.57
N ALA A 184 12.44 -13.85 -18.04
CA ALA A 184 12.15 -13.73 -19.47
C ALA A 184 12.89 -12.55 -20.12
N VAL A 185 13.01 -11.43 -19.42
CA VAL A 185 13.83 -10.27 -19.86
C VAL A 185 15.31 -10.63 -19.86
N GLY A 186 15.82 -11.19 -18.75
CA GLY A 186 17.25 -11.51 -18.59
C GLY A 186 17.76 -12.58 -19.54
N THR A 187 16.85 -13.44 -20.06
CA THR A 187 17.16 -14.51 -21.04
C THR A 187 16.67 -14.20 -22.45
N ASP A 188 16.31 -12.95 -22.74
CA ASP A 188 15.89 -12.47 -24.07
C ASP A 188 14.67 -13.20 -24.67
N GLN A 189 13.79 -13.77 -23.84
CA GLN A 189 12.55 -14.45 -24.27
C GLN A 189 11.43 -13.45 -24.61
N VAL A 190 11.59 -12.19 -24.24
CA VAL A 190 10.72 -11.06 -24.57
C VAL A 190 11.58 -9.84 -24.91
N ASP A 191 11.02 -8.91 -25.68
CA ASP A 191 11.76 -7.68 -26.05
C ASP A 191 11.78 -6.67 -24.91
N ALA A 192 10.72 -6.63 -24.08
CA ALA A 192 10.56 -5.68 -23.00
C ALA A 192 9.68 -6.19 -21.87
N ALA A 193 9.69 -5.47 -20.75
CA ALA A 193 8.69 -5.61 -19.70
C ALA A 193 8.42 -4.28 -19.00
N ILE A 194 7.22 -4.16 -18.43
CA ILE A 194 6.90 -3.15 -17.43
C ILE A 194 6.97 -3.81 -16.06
N MET A 195 7.81 -3.28 -15.17
CA MET A 195 8.02 -3.86 -13.85
C MET A 195 8.41 -2.80 -12.81
N PRO A 196 8.19 -3.06 -11.53
CA PRO A 196 8.66 -2.20 -10.45
C PRO A 196 10.18 -2.03 -10.48
N SER A 197 10.68 -0.85 -10.09
CA SER A 197 12.12 -0.52 -10.08
C SER A 197 12.97 -1.54 -9.35
N LEU A 198 12.43 -2.08 -8.28
CA LEU A 198 13.07 -3.09 -7.43
C LEU A 198 13.50 -4.33 -8.23
N TYR A 199 12.59 -4.89 -9.01
CA TYR A 199 12.84 -6.10 -9.82
C TYR A 199 13.72 -5.81 -11.04
N ALA A 200 13.60 -4.64 -11.64
CA ALA A 200 14.42 -4.28 -12.79
C ALA A 200 15.87 -3.98 -12.42
N ARG A 201 16.13 -3.52 -11.20
CA ARG A 201 17.47 -3.08 -10.74
C ARG A 201 18.52 -4.17 -10.90
N GLU A 202 18.23 -5.40 -10.50
CA GLU A 202 19.16 -6.53 -10.62
C GLU A 202 19.53 -6.80 -12.09
N LEU A 203 18.54 -6.79 -12.99
CA LEU A 203 18.76 -6.96 -14.44
C LEU A 203 19.61 -5.82 -15.03
N LEU A 204 19.35 -4.59 -14.61
CA LEU A 204 20.08 -3.42 -15.05
C LEU A 204 21.56 -3.46 -14.58
N MET A 205 21.79 -3.81 -13.31
CA MET A 205 23.14 -3.96 -12.76
C MET A 205 23.93 -5.11 -13.40
N ALA A 206 23.25 -6.21 -13.74
CA ALA A 206 23.81 -7.35 -14.46
C ALA A 206 23.99 -7.09 -15.97
N ASN A 207 23.62 -5.90 -16.47
CA ASN A 207 23.60 -5.57 -17.91
C ASN A 207 22.70 -6.49 -18.77
N GLN A 208 21.75 -7.20 -18.15
CA GLN A 208 20.78 -8.07 -18.83
C GLN A 208 19.57 -7.31 -19.37
N ALA A 209 19.39 -6.07 -18.93
CA ALA A 209 18.34 -5.17 -19.44
C ALA A 209 18.87 -3.76 -19.67
N ARG A 210 18.04 -2.93 -20.33
CA ARG A 210 18.29 -1.51 -20.52
C ARG A 210 17.07 -0.71 -20.05
N PHE A 211 17.31 0.31 -19.24
CA PHE A 211 16.28 1.25 -18.80
C PHE A 211 15.81 2.11 -19.99
N LEU A 212 14.50 2.22 -20.16
CA LEU A 212 13.91 3.03 -21.24
C LEU A 212 13.16 4.25 -20.72
N GLY A 213 12.70 4.23 -19.47
CA GLY A 213 12.01 5.35 -18.83
C GLY A 213 11.06 4.90 -17.72
N TRP A 214 10.70 5.85 -16.87
CA TRP A 214 9.68 5.66 -15.83
C TRP A 214 8.29 5.87 -16.41
N TYR A 215 7.32 5.04 -16.01
CA TYR A 215 5.92 5.26 -16.39
C TYR A 215 5.43 6.64 -15.92
N SER A 216 5.83 7.06 -14.72
CA SER A 216 5.47 8.34 -14.13
C SER A 216 5.95 9.58 -14.89
N GLU A 217 6.89 9.44 -15.85
CA GLU A 217 7.27 10.51 -16.78
C GLU A 217 6.17 10.79 -17.82
N LEU A 218 5.33 9.82 -18.10
CA LEU A 218 4.25 9.90 -19.08
C LEU A 218 2.91 10.23 -18.45
N ASP A 219 2.58 9.57 -17.33
CA ASP A 219 1.31 9.75 -16.63
C ASP A 219 1.48 9.44 -15.13
N GLU A 220 0.63 10.04 -14.29
CA GLU A 220 0.52 9.72 -12.88
C GLU A 220 -0.65 8.76 -12.67
N GLN A 221 -0.48 7.76 -11.78
CA GLN A 221 -1.48 6.73 -11.58
C GLN A 221 -1.62 6.36 -10.10
N GLN A 222 -2.83 6.31 -9.58
CA GLN A 222 -3.12 5.68 -8.31
C GLN A 222 -3.00 4.16 -8.48
N LEU A 223 -1.99 3.54 -7.88
CA LEU A 223 -1.74 2.11 -8.10
C LEU A 223 -2.81 1.25 -7.42
N GLY A 224 -3.21 1.61 -6.21
CA GLY A 224 -4.17 0.86 -5.45
C GLY A 224 -4.74 1.66 -4.28
N ALA A 225 -5.46 0.97 -3.42
CA ALA A 225 -6.15 1.56 -2.29
C ALA A 225 -6.09 0.67 -1.03
N LEU A 226 -6.31 1.29 0.10
CA LEU A 226 -6.82 0.61 1.27
C LEU A 226 -8.32 0.41 1.07
N PHE A 227 -8.71 -0.85 0.95
CA PHE A 227 -10.10 -1.27 0.85
C PHE A 227 -10.60 -1.74 2.22
N VAL A 228 -11.90 -1.58 2.44
CA VAL A 228 -12.59 -2.08 3.62
C VAL A 228 -13.82 -2.88 3.18
N SER A 229 -14.18 -3.93 3.93
CA SER A 229 -15.40 -4.67 3.66
C SER A 229 -16.64 -3.81 3.96
N LYS A 230 -17.68 -3.95 3.16
CA LYS A 230 -18.97 -3.26 3.38
C LYS A 230 -19.52 -3.58 4.77
N LYS A 231 -19.43 -4.84 5.18
CA LYS A 231 -19.83 -5.28 6.53
C LYS A 231 -19.11 -4.48 7.62
N MET A 232 -17.79 -4.28 7.51
CA MET A 232 -17.01 -3.52 8.49
C MET A 232 -17.46 -2.05 8.55
N LEU A 233 -17.72 -1.43 7.40
CA LEU A 233 -18.25 -0.05 7.32
C LEU A 233 -19.59 0.10 8.02
N GLU A 234 -20.48 -0.86 7.89
CA GLU A 234 -21.84 -0.80 8.43
C GLU A 234 -21.90 -1.14 9.91
N THR A 235 -21.11 -2.12 10.35
CA THR A 235 -21.23 -2.68 11.71
C THR A 235 -20.17 -2.19 12.68
N ARG A 236 -19.01 -1.71 12.19
CA ARG A 236 -17.83 -1.37 13.00
C ARG A 236 -17.15 -0.08 12.53
N ARG A 237 -17.94 0.93 12.13
CA ARG A 237 -17.43 2.18 11.56
C ARG A 237 -16.38 2.88 12.44
N ALA A 238 -16.56 2.87 13.77
CA ALA A 238 -15.59 3.44 14.70
C ALA A 238 -14.21 2.76 14.60
N ALA A 239 -14.17 1.43 14.38
CA ALA A 239 -12.92 0.72 14.15
C ALA A 239 -12.28 1.08 12.80
N VAL A 240 -13.10 1.36 11.76
CA VAL A 240 -12.58 1.85 10.47
C VAL A 240 -11.92 3.22 10.65
N GLU A 241 -12.52 4.13 11.40
CA GLU A 241 -11.96 5.46 11.68
C GLU A 241 -10.64 5.38 12.45
N LYS A 242 -10.58 4.55 13.49
CA LYS A 242 -9.35 4.25 14.25
C LYS A 242 -8.25 3.66 13.37
N PHE A 243 -8.62 2.70 12.50
CA PHE A 243 -7.68 2.12 11.54
C PHE A 243 -7.12 3.19 10.60
N MET A 244 -7.97 4.06 10.08
CA MET A 244 -7.59 5.16 9.21
C MET A 244 -6.63 6.15 9.90
N HIS A 245 -6.85 6.48 11.18
CA HIS A 245 -5.92 7.32 11.95
C HIS A 245 -4.53 6.68 12.02
N ALA A 246 -4.45 5.40 12.39
CA ALA A 246 -3.18 4.67 12.44
C ALA A 246 -2.49 4.60 11.08
N TYR A 247 -3.23 4.27 10.02
CA TYR A 247 -2.70 4.16 8.66
C TYR A 247 -2.15 5.49 8.13
N ARG A 248 -2.89 6.61 8.34
CA ARG A 248 -2.44 7.95 7.95
C ARG A 248 -1.15 8.36 8.67
N ARG A 249 -0.99 8.03 9.94
CA ARG A 249 0.27 8.26 10.67
C ARG A 249 1.41 7.49 10.04
N GLY A 250 1.20 6.22 9.68
CA GLY A 250 2.20 5.43 8.96
C GLY A 250 2.55 6.00 7.58
N ALA A 251 1.56 6.53 6.85
CA ALA A 251 1.78 7.20 5.56
C ALA A 251 2.60 8.49 5.73
N ALA A 252 2.33 9.28 6.77
CA ALA A 252 3.11 10.48 7.10
C ALA A 252 4.55 10.13 7.45
N ASP A 253 4.77 9.12 8.28
CA ASP A 253 6.12 8.67 8.65
C ASP A 253 6.90 8.11 7.46
N TYR A 254 6.23 7.33 6.61
CA TYR A 254 6.80 6.83 5.36
C TYR A 254 7.28 7.99 4.48
N ALA A 255 6.42 8.96 4.23
CA ALA A 255 6.78 10.13 3.41
C ALA A 255 7.91 10.95 4.04
N ALA A 256 7.85 11.18 5.35
CA ALA A 256 8.87 11.93 6.09
C ALA A 256 10.22 11.18 6.19
N ALA A 257 10.25 9.87 6.01
CA ALA A 257 11.47 9.09 6.00
C ALA A 257 12.02 8.86 4.58
N LEU A 258 11.19 8.40 3.64
CA LEU A 258 11.62 7.82 2.37
C LEU A 258 11.40 8.72 1.15
N LEU A 259 10.55 9.78 1.25
CA LEU A 259 10.19 10.58 0.07
C LEU A 259 10.84 11.96 0.06
N ARG A 260 11.67 12.31 1.05
CA ARG A 260 12.36 13.59 1.10
C ARG A 260 13.39 13.71 -0.02
N LYS A 261 13.50 14.91 -0.58
CA LYS A 261 14.45 15.27 -1.60
C LYS A 261 15.29 16.46 -1.17
N ASP A 262 16.51 16.53 -1.64
CA ASP A 262 17.38 17.66 -1.51
C ASP A 262 17.06 18.76 -2.55
N ARG A 263 17.81 19.87 -2.53
CA ARG A 263 17.64 20.99 -3.47
C ARG A 263 17.89 20.60 -4.93
N SER A 264 18.57 19.50 -5.20
CA SER A 264 18.83 18.95 -6.54
C SER A 264 17.78 17.93 -6.98
N SER A 265 16.68 17.81 -6.24
CA SER A 265 15.61 16.81 -6.43
C SER A 265 16.05 15.36 -6.25
N LYS A 266 17.25 15.14 -5.67
CA LYS A 266 17.74 13.80 -5.34
C LYS A 266 17.16 13.35 -4.01
N ARG A 267 16.75 12.07 -3.92
CA ARG A 267 16.25 11.48 -2.69
C ARG A 267 17.32 11.51 -1.59
N ILE A 268 16.91 11.91 -0.39
CA ILE A 268 17.79 11.95 0.79
C ILE A 268 17.86 10.55 1.39
N SER A 269 19.09 10.03 1.51
CA SER A 269 19.39 8.80 2.26
C SER A 269 20.12 9.19 3.54
N ASP A 270 19.50 8.99 4.69
CA ASP A 270 20.03 9.28 6.02
C ASP A 270 19.64 8.18 7.03
N ILE A 271 19.94 8.39 8.29
CA ILE A 271 19.61 7.43 9.36
C ILE A 271 18.11 7.14 9.38
N LYS A 272 17.26 8.18 9.27
CA LYS A 272 15.82 8.04 9.33
C LYS A 272 15.27 7.20 8.16
N SER A 273 15.75 7.41 6.95
CA SER A 273 15.33 6.63 5.78
C SER A 273 15.80 5.17 5.87
N LYS A 274 17.00 4.94 6.38
CA LYS A 274 17.55 3.58 6.57
C LYS A 274 16.79 2.79 7.65
N GLU A 275 16.43 3.43 8.76
CA GLU A 275 15.64 2.82 9.82
C GLU A 275 14.22 2.44 9.33
N ALA A 276 13.56 3.35 8.60
CA ALA A 276 12.27 3.07 7.98
C ALA A 276 12.35 1.93 6.96
N ALA A 277 13.35 1.97 6.09
CA ALA A 277 13.58 0.91 5.10
C ALA A 277 13.89 -0.45 5.76
N THR A 278 14.69 -0.47 6.83
CA THR A 278 14.98 -1.68 7.62
C THR A 278 13.70 -2.24 8.25
N THR A 279 12.86 -1.38 8.77
CA THR A 279 11.57 -1.77 9.36
C THR A 279 10.66 -2.40 8.30
N ILE A 280 10.52 -1.77 7.14
CA ILE A 280 9.71 -2.29 6.03
C ILE A 280 10.30 -3.59 5.51
N ALA A 281 11.62 -3.70 5.39
CA ALA A 281 12.30 -4.90 4.88
C ALA A 281 11.98 -6.15 5.70
N ARG A 282 11.80 -6.05 7.01
CA ARG A 282 11.39 -7.17 7.88
C ARG A 282 10.02 -7.75 7.51
N TYR A 283 9.11 -6.92 6.99
CA TYR A 283 7.80 -7.38 6.52
C TYR A 283 7.85 -7.92 5.08
N VAL A 284 8.63 -7.28 4.22
CA VAL A 284 8.70 -7.62 2.79
C VAL A 284 9.61 -8.84 2.56
N TYR A 285 10.74 -8.89 3.25
CA TYR A 285 11.78 -9.90 3.09
C TYR A 285 12.17 -10.52 4.44
N PRO A 286 11.26 -11.27 5.11
CA PRO A 286 11.52 -11.78 6.45
C PRO A 286 12.77 -12.65 6.52
N ASP A 287 13.12 -13.35 5.44
CA ASP A 287 14.27 -14.26 5.37
C ASP A 287 15.59 -13.58 4.99
N ARG A 288 15.55 -12.33 4.50
CA ARG A 288 16.75 -11.56 4.08
C ARG A 288 17.19 -10.52 5.11
N GLY A 289 16.40 -10.30 6.13
CA GLY A 289 16.69 -9.37 7.21
C GLY A 289 17.01 -7.96 6.75
N THR A 290 18.04 -7.35 7.35
CA THR A 290 18.47 -5.97 7.09
C THR A 290 19.12 -5.77 5.73
N ASP A 291 19.62 -6.82 5.09
CA ASP A 291 20.32 -6.74 3.78
C ASP A 291 19.41 -6.24 2.66
N ALA A 292 18.09 -6.43 2.81
CA ALA A 292 17.09 -5.91 1.89
C ALA A 292 16.73 -4.43 2.11
N ALA A 293 17.19 -3.80 3.19
CA ALA A 293 16.81 -2.42 3.53
C ALA A 293 17.21 -1.41 2.44
N ALA A 294 18.44 -1.52 1.90
CA ALA A 294 18.90 -0.64 0.82
C ALA A 294 18.01 -0.77 -0.43
N THR A 295 17.53 -1.97 -0.71
CA THR A 295 16.64 -2.27 -1.82
C THR A 295 15.27 -1.59 -1.63
N VAL A 296 14.71 -1.67 -0.40
CA VAL A 296 13.46 -0.98 -0.03
C VAL A 296 13.62 0.53 -0.10
N GLU A 297 14.71 1.09 0.43
CA GLU A 297 14.98 2.53 0.41
C GLU A 297 15.03 3.06 -1.03
N LEU A 298 15.78 2.38 -1.90
CA LEU A 298 15.92 2.77 -3.31
C LEU A 298 14.65 2.61 -4.11
N GLY A 299 13.87 1.55 -3.88
CA GLY A 299 12.63 1.25 -4.61
C GLY A 299 11.35 1.80 -3.95
N ALA A 300 11.45 2.79 -3.05
CA ALA A 300 10.29 3.33 -2.39
C ALA A 300 9.39 4.13 -3.35
N TYR A 301 8.15 3.69 -3.51
CA TYR A 301 7.11 4.38 -4.28
C TYR A 301 6.65 5.66 -3.57
N TYR A 302 6.06 6.58 -4.33
CA TYR A 302 5.35 7.69 -3.72
C TYR A 302 4.09 7.20 -3.00
N ILE A 303 3.94 7.60 -1.73
CA ILE A 303 2.73 7.44 -0.92
C ILE A 303 2.31 8.84 -0.46
N ASP A 304 1.06 9.23 -0.67
CA ASP A 304 0.56 10.51 -0.18
C ASP A 304 0.64 10.53 1.35
N PRO A 305 1.26 11.54 1.98
CA PRO A 305 1.49 11.56 3.43
C PRO A 305 0.20 11.62 4.27
N GLN A 306 -0.93 11.94 3.66
CA GLN A 306 -2.25 11.90 4.28
C GLN A 306 -3.10 10.72 3.76
N ALA A 307 -2.49 9.82 2.97
CA ALA A 307 -3.15 8.70 2.31
C ALA A 307 -4.37 9.12 1.45
N ARG A 308 -4.32 10.30 0.81
CA ARG A 308 -5.40 10.82 -0.04
C ARG A 308 -5.47 10.05 -1.35
N LEU A 309 -6.65 9.52 -1.64
CA LEU A 309 -6.93 8.79 -2.87
C LEU A 309 -7.18 9.76 -4.03
N ASP A 310 -6.55 9.54 -5.17
CA ASP A 310 -6.86 10.26 -6.41
C ASP A 310 -8.12 9.66 -7.07
N VAL A 311 -9.26 10.20 -6.66
CA VAL A 311 -10.58 9.74 -7.12
C VAL A 311 -10.76 9.98 -8.63
N ALA A 312 -10.15 11.03 -9.18
CA ALA A 312 -10.23 11.32 -10.61
C ALA A 312 -9.47 10.25 -11.43
N ASP A 313 -8.31 9.81 -10.93
CA ASP A 313 -7.58 8.73 -11.58
C ASP A 313 -8.31 7.39 -11.44
N VAL A 314 -8.90 7.09 -10.28
CA VAL A 314 -9.75 5.89 -10.11
C VAL A 314 -10.87 5.88 -11.16
N ALA A 315 -11.52 7.02 -11.42
CA ALA A 315 -12.55 7.13 -12.45
C ALA A 315 -11.99 6.86 -13.87
N ARG A 316 -10.78 7.35 -14.19
CA ARG A 316 -10.09 7.06 -15.46
C ARG A 316 -9.81 5.56 -15.62
N GLN A 317 -9.33 4.91 -14.56
CA GLN A 317 -9.07 3.47 -14.55
C GLN A 317 -10.35 2.67 -14.76
N ILE A 318 -11.45 2.99 -14.05
CA ILE A 318 -12.76 2.35 -14.23
C ILE A 318 -13.21 2.46 -15.70
N ALA A 319 -13.11 3.64 -16.29
CA ALA A 319 -13.48 3.86 -17.70
C ALA A 319 -12.65 2.98 -18.65
N TRP A 320 -11.34 2.88 -18.41
CA TRP A 320 -10.45 2.02 -19.18
C TRP A 320 -10.81 0.53 -19.03
N TYR A 321 -10.96 0.03 -17.79
CA TYR A 321 -11.32 -1.37 -17.55
C TYR A 321 -12.65 -1.74 -18.22
N LYS A 322 -13.64 -0.85 -18.20
CA LYS A 322 -14.90 -1.01 -18.94
C LYS A 322 -14.68 -1.09 -20.45
N SER A 323 -13.83 -0.22 -21.01
CA SER A 323 -13.54 -0.19 -22.44
C SER A 323 -12.85 -1.46 -22.93
N GLN A 324 -12.12 -2.13 -22.04
CA GLN A 324 -11.48 -3.43 -22.31
C GLN A 324 -12.41 -4.62 -22.04
N GLY A 325 -13.63 -4.41 -21.56
CA GLY A 325 -14.55 -5.48 -21.18
C GLY A 325 -14.09 -6.30 -19.98
N LEU A 326 -13.21 -5.75 -19.14
CA LEU A 326 -12.59 -6.44 -18.01
C LEU A 326 -13.40 -6.33 -16.71
N ILE A 327 -14.35 -5.41 -16.63
CA ILE A 327 -15.25 -5.22 -15.49
C ILE A 327 -16.68 -4.92 -15.97
N ASP A 328 -17.67 -5.12 -15.08
CA ASP A 328 -19.06 -4.82 -15.35
C ASP A 328 -19.27 -3.32 -15.66
N LYS A 329 -20.16 -3.04 -16.63
CA LYS A 329 -20.52 -1.67 -17.04
C LYS A 329 -21.18 -0.85 -15.91
N ALA A 330 -21.81 -1.50 -14.93
CA ALA A 330 -22.45 -0.85 -13.79
C ALA A 330 -21.45 -0.31 -12.75
N VAL A 331 -20.19 -0.79 -12.72
CA VAL A 331 -19.16 -0.30 -11.80
C VAL A 331 -18.94 1.20 -12.04
N ASP A 332 -19.03 2.02 -11.01
CA ASP A 332 -18.70 3.45 -11.10
C ASP A 332 -17.89 3.92 -9.87
N THR A 333 -17.44 5.16 -9.90
CA THR A 333 -16.61 5.70 -8.82
C THR A 333 -17.33 5.69 -7.47
N ARG A 334 -18.67 5.86 -7.43
CA ARG A 334 -19.46 5.86 -6.20
C ARG A 334 -19.61 4.46 -5.61
N THR A 335 -19.61 3.43 -6.45
CA THR A 335 -19.58 2.04 -5.98
C THR A 335 -18.20 1.61 -5.51
N VAL A 336 -17.13 2.23 -6.00
CA VAL A 336 -15.74 1.87 -5.66
C VAL A 336 -15.22 2.65 -4.46
N VAL A 337 -15.53 3.96 -4.35
CA VAL A 337 -14.93 4.85 -3.36
C VAL A 337 -15.96 5.29 -2.31
N ASP A 338 -15.60 5.19 -1.03
CA ASP A 338 -16.35 5.85 0.04
C ASP A 338 -15.84 7.29 0.21
N ALA A 339 -16.61 8.25 -0.32
CA ALA A 339 -16.26 9.67 -0.30
C ALA A 339 -16.14 10.27 1.11
N SER A 340 -16.66 9.62 2.15
CA SER A 340 -16.58 10.11 3.52
C SER A 340 -15.16 10.02 4.12
N PHE A 341 -14.29 9.16 3.56
CA PHE A 341 -12.92 8.95 4.01
C PHE A 341 -11.85 9.62 3.14
N VAL A 342 -12.18 10.03 1.90
CA VAL A 342 -11.19 10.52 0.90
C VAL A 342 -11.16 12.05 0.77
N LYS A 343 -11.53 12.78 1.82
CA LYS A 343 -11.48 14.25 1.87
C LYS A 343 -10.09 14.79 2.09
#